data_86a7f96dce54599afd616023533e817d
#
_entry.id   86a7f96dce54599afd616023533e817d
#
_cell.length_a   1.000
_cell.length_b   1.000
_cell.length_c   1.000
_cell.angle_alpha   90.00
_cell.angle_beta   90.00
_cell.angle_gamma   90.00
#
_symmetry.space_group_name_H-M   'P 1'
#
loop_
_entity.id
_entity.type
_entity.pdbx_description
1 polymer ?
#
loop_
_entity_poly.entity_id
_entity_poly.type
_entity_poly.pdbx_seq_one_letter_code
_entity_poly.pdbx_strand_id
1 'polypeptide(L)'
;MMKFMKTLAFVSLVLVVFAGALTGQTNPENPKFTVTIKAIMPEVTLGSDIDIAITTTNISEEPLSFLFGNRGNVAIGFEYIVLDEKGAPVAKHGTRYLHFPDGQTEPYPTPPGKSMSGGISPGKSSQGGSKVSDLYNFDHPGKYTIQVSQKEESSPTPVYSNTITITVVTPNPAPNAAK
;
A
#
# COMPACT_ATOMS: atom_id res chain seq x y z
N MET A 1 -57.16 -45.88 -19.51
CA MET A 1 -56.65 -45.59 -18.15
C MET A 1 -55.18 -45.23 -18.29
N MET A 2 -54.87 -43.93 -18.49
CA MET A 2 -53.54 -43.40 -18.80
C MET A 2 -52.95 -42.73 -17.56
N LYS A 3 -51.83 -43.31 -17.02
CA LYS A 3 -51.14 -42.77 -15.87
C LYS A 3 -50.16 -41.69 -16.36
N PHE A 4 -50.39 -40.42 -15.97
CA PHE A 4 -49.42 -39.31 -16.13
C PHE A 4 -48.34 -39.43 -15.06
N MET A 5 -47.12 -39.71 -15.47
CA MET A 5 -45.95 -39.58 -14.65
C MET A 5 -45.47 -38.10 -14.70
N LYS A 6 -45.55 -37.41 -13.56
CA LYS A 6 -44.98 -36.06 -13.38
C LYS A 6 -43.50 -36.20 -13.06
N THR A 7 -42.66 -35.80 -13.99
CA THR A 7 -41.21 -35.68 -13.79
C THR A 7 -40.91 -34.37 -13.06
N LEU A 8 -40.42 -34.46 -11.84
CA LEU A 8 -39.99 -33.31 -11.03
C LEU A 8 -38.53 -33.03 -11.38
N ALA A 9 -38.25 -31.95 -12.10
CA ALA A 9 -36.90 -31.49 -12.38
C ALA A 9 -36.38 -30.71 -11.18
N PHE A 10 -35.37 -31.27 -10.48
CA PHE A 10 -34.61 -30.58 -9.45
C PHE A 10 -33.59 -29.67 -10.14
N VAL A 11 -33.83 -28.37 -10.10
CA VAL A 11 -32.79 -27.38 -10.48
C VAL A 11 -31.89 -27.15 -9.29
N SER A 12 -30.72 -27.76 -9.32
CA SER A 12 -29.67 -27.55 -8.32
C SER A 12 -28.97 -26.21 -8.62
N LEU A 13 -29.30 -25.18 -7.86
CA LEU A 13 -28.60 -23.89 -7.91
C LEU A 13 -27.23 -24.03 -7.22
N VAL A 14 -26.17 -24.20 -8.00
CA VAL A 14 -24.80 -24.19 -7.48
C VAL A 14 -24.40 -22.74 -7.25
N LEU A 15 -24.44 -22.31 -5.99
CA LEU A 15 -23.94 -21.01 -5.53
C LEU A 15 -22.41 -21.10 -5.47
N VAL A 16 -21.71 -20.67 -6.53
CA VAL A 16 -20.26 -20.52 -6.52
C VAL A 16 -19.92 -19.25 -5.74
N VAL A 17 -19.57 -19.41 -4.46
CA VAL A 17 -19.00 -18.33 -3.64
C VAL A 17 -17.56 -18.13 -4.10
N PHE A 18 -17.30 -17.14 -4.94
CA PHE A 18 -15.96 -16.63 -5.16
C PHE A 18 -15.49 -15.91 -3.89
N ALA A 19 -14.91 -16.65 -2.96
CA ALA A 19 -14.04 -16.07 -1.96
C ALA A 19 -12.79 -15.58 -2.69
N GLY A 20 -12.78 -14.32 -3.09
CA GLY A 20 -11.60 -13.63 -3.59
C GLY A 20 -10.54 -13.66 -2.48
N ALA A 21 -9.65 -14.64 -2.50
CA ALA A 21 -8.48 -14.62 -1.65
C ALA A 21 -7.69 -13.36 -2.02
N LEU A 22 -7.57 -12.43 -1.07
CA LEU A 22 -6.55 -11.38 -1.08
C LEU A 22 -5.20 -12.12 -1.02
N THR A 23 -4.70 -12.55 -2.18
CA THR A 23 -3.38 -13.16 -2.29
C THR A 23 -2.36 -12.05 -2.11
N GLY A 24 -2.03 -11.76 -0.85
CA GLY A 24 -0.83 -11.01 -0.53
C GLY A 24 0.35 -11.68 -1.22
N GLN A 25 1.25 -10.90 -1.77
CA GLN A 25 2.45 -11.46 -2.39
C GLN A 25 3.29 -12.16 -1.32
N THR A 26 3.76 -13.37 -1.63
CA THR A 26 4.51 -14.20 -0.70
C THR A 26 6.00 -13.95 -0.81
N ASN A 27 6.70 -14.05 0.32
CA ASN A 27 8.15 -13.91 0.37
C ASN A 27 8.86 -15.14 -0.23
N PRO A 28 10.13 -14.98 -0.66
CA PRO A 28 10.98 -16.12 -1.04
C PRO A 28 11.09 -17.11 0.12
N GLU A 29 11.36 -18.36 -0.20
CA GLU A 29 11.40 -19.47 0.77
C GLU A 29 12.42 -19.25 1.92
N ASN A 30 13.54 -18.56 1.62
CA ASN A 30 14.58 -18.22 2.61
C ASN A 30 15.02 -16.76 2.44
N PRO A 31 14.26 -15.79 2.95
CA PRO A 31 14.63 -14.39 2.83
C PRO A 31 15.85 -14.08 3.72
N LYS A 32 16.81 -13.30 3.20
CA LYS A 32 17.96 -12.81 3.97
C LYS A 32 17.61 -11.64 4.90
N PHE A 33 16.46 -11.02 4.71
CA PHE A 33 15.96 -9.91 5.51
C PHE A 33 14.45 -9.93 5.60
N THR A 34 13.92 -9.17 6.54
CA THR A 34 12.48 -8.95 6.66
C THR A 34 12.15 -7.47 6.52
N VAL A 35 10.97 -7.20 6.00
CA VAL A 35 10.39 -5.85 5.97
C VAL A 35 9.12 -5.88 6.79
N THR A 36 8.96 -4.95 7.70
CA THR A 36 7.71 -4.78 8.47
C THR A 36 7.22 -3.35 8.36
N ILE A 37 5.91 -3.18 8.29
CA ILE A 37 5.28 -1.86 8.29
C ILE A 37 4.26 -1.74 9.40
N LYS A 38 4.09 -0.50 9.87
CA LYS A 38 3.09 -0.13 10.88
C LYS A 38 2.46 1.20 10.49
N ALA A 39 1.14 1.29 10.58
CA ALA A 39 0.45 2.57 10.48
C ALA A 39 0.79 3.44 11.69
N ILE A 40 1.07 4.73 11.46
CA ILE A 40 1.20 5.71 12.55
C ILE A 40 -0.18 5.94 13.17
N MET A 41 -1.20 6.08 12.33
CA MET A 41 -2.61 6.11 12.72
C MET A 41 -3.39 5.10 11.87
N PRO A 42 -4.06 4.11 12.51
CA PRO A 42 -4.84 3.12 11.76
C PRO A 42 -6.18 3.67 11.24
N GLU A 43 -6.63 4.80 11.78
CA GLU A 43 -7.81 5.53 11.34
C GLU A 43 -7.47 6.99 11.12
N VAL A 44 -7.88 7.55 9.98
CA VAL A 44 -7.63 8.93 9.59
C VAL A 44 -8.88 9.53 8.96
N THR A 45 -9.01 10.86 9.04
CA THR A 45 -10.08 11.58 8.34
C THR A 45 -9.72 11.75 6.87
N LEU A 46 -10.73 11.72 6.01
CA LEU A 46 -10.57 11.98 4.58
C LEU A 46 -9.81 13.30 4.34
N GLY A 47 -8.76 13.24 3.51
CA GLY A 47 -7.87 14.36 3.23
C GLY A 47 -6.72 14.54 4.24
N SER A 48 -6.65 13.72 5.29
CA SER A 48 -5.51 13.72 6.22
C SER A 48 -4.34 12.93 5.67
N ASP A 49 -3.16 13.19 6.23
CA ASP A 49 -1.95 12.44 5.92
C ASP A 49 -2.05 10.98 6.37
N ILE A 50 -1.54 10.08 5.55
CA ILE A 50 -1.40 8.66 5.85
C ILE A 50 0.08 8.33 5.91
N ASP A 51 0.58 8.20 7.13
CA ASP A 51 1.98 7.91 7.41
C ASP A 51 2.16 6.47 7.90
N ILE A 52 3.22 5.82 7.41
CA ILE A 52 3.63 4.49 7.86
C ILE A 52 5.08 4.51 8.34
N ALA A 53 5.36 3.72 9.36
CA ALA A 53 6.71 3.36 9.74
C ALA A 53 7.12 2.09 8.99
N ILE A 54 8.36 2.04 8.51
CA ILE A 54 8.94 0.90 7.78
C ILE A 54 10.19 0.47 8.53
N THR A 55 10.34 -0.82 8.79
CA THR A 55 11.52 -1.41 9.41
C THR A 55 12.05 -2.53 8.54
N THR A 56 13.32 -2.44 8.14
CA THR A 56 14.05 -3.51 7.45
C THR A 56 15.04 -4.12 8.42
N THR A 57 14.98 -5.44 8.60
CA THR A 57 15.88 -6.19 9.51
C THR A 57 16.67 -7.22 8.72
N ASN A 58 17.99 -7.17 8.81
CA ASN A 58 18.87 -8.20 8.27
C ASN A 58 18.86 -9.42 9.21
N ILE A 59 18.37 -10.55 8.70
CA ILE A 59 18.30 -11.83 9.42
C ILE A 59 19.32 -12.84 8.90
N SER A 60 20.21 -12.42 8.00
CA SER A 60 21.33 -13.23 7.50
C SER A 60 22.59 -13.03 8.36
N GLU A 61 23.60 -13.84 8.07
CA GLU A 61 24.92 -13.77 8.73
C GLU A 61 25.87 -12.77 8.05
N GLU A 62 25.47 -12.20 6.88
CA GLU A 62 26.28 -11.28 6.10
C GLU A 62 25.68 -9.86 6.09
N PRO A 63 26.48 -8.79 5.97
CA PRO A 63 25.96 -7.46 5.73
C PRO A 63 25.20 -7.41 4.40
N LEU A 64 24.04 -6.73 4.37
CA LEU A 64 23.24 -6.54 3.18
C LEU A 64 23.18 -5.06 2.79
N SER A 65 23.23 -4.77 1.49
CA SER A 65 23.18 -3.41 0.95
C SER A 65 21.80 -3.07 0.41
N PHE A 66 21.32 -1.88 0.75
CA PHE A 66 20.03 -1.37 0.31
C PHE A 66 20.14 0.07 -0.17
N LEU A 67 19.26 0.44 -1.10
CA LEU A 67 19.03 1.83 -1.45
C LEU A 67 18.13 2.46 -0.38
N PHE A 68 18.62 3.49 0.29
CA PHE A 68 17.88 4.30 1.26
C PHE A 68 17.76 5.74 0.79
N GLY A 69 16.78 6.44 1.33
CA GLY A 69 16.62 7.86 1.11
C GLY A 69 15.17 8.29 1.14
N ASN A 70 14.97 9.56 0.80
CA ASN A 70 13.65 10.14 0.71
C ASN A 70 13.52 11.03 -0.53
N ARG A 71 12.32 11.06 -1.08
CA ARG A 71 11.89 12.07 -2.04
C ARG A 71 10.71 12.80 -1.42
N GLY A 72 10.97 14.00 -0.88
CA GLY A 72 10.01 14.65 0.01
C GLY A 72 9.77 13.79 1.26
N ASN A 73 8.52 13.44 1.51
CA ASN A 73 8.09 12.61 2.65
C ASN A 73 7.99 11.11 2.32
N VAL A 74 8.40 10.71 1.11
CA VAL A 74 8.29 9.32 0.63
C VAL A 74 9.64 8.63 0.70
N ALA A 75 9.69 7.47 1.35
CA ALA A 75 10.90 6.66 1.43
C ALA A 75 11.24 6.06 0.04
N ILE A 76 12.52 6.15 -0.34
CA ILE A 76 13.09 5.54 -1.55
C ILE A 76 13.56 4.12 -1.23
N GLY A 77 13.61 3.26 -2.25
CA GLY A 77 14.04 1.86 -2.13
C GLY A 77 12.90 0.89 -1.83
N PHE A 78 11.68 1.39 -1.74
CA PHE A 78 10.47 0.58 -1.52
C PHE A 78 9.50 0.70 -2.69
N GLU A 79 8.84 -0.40 -3.01
CA GLU A 79 7.66 -0.43 -3.87
C GLU A 79 6.41 -0.55 -2.99
N TYR A 80 5.37 0.22 -3.30
CA TYR A 80 4.14 0.27 -2.51
C TYR A 80 3.00 -0.37 -3.28
N ILE A 81 2.22 -1.19 -2.60
CA ILE A 81 0.99 -1.82 -3.08
C ILE A 81 -0.12 -1.31 -2.18
N VAL A 82 -1.06 -0.58 -2.76
CA VAL A 82 -2.21 -0.02 -2.05
C VAL A 82 -3.48 -0.47 -2.75
N LEU A 83 -4.36 -1.15 -2.00
CA LEU A 83 -5.63 -1.66 -2.51
C LEU A 83 -6.78 -1.06 -1.70
N ASP A 84 -7.91 -0.83 -2.35
CA ASP A 84 -9.16 -0.46 -1.70
C ASP A 84 -9.84 -1.67 -1.03
N GLU A 85 -11.00 -1.46 -0.43
CA GLU A 85 -11.77 -2.49 0.26
C GLU A 85 -12.29 -3.61 -0.68
N LYS A 86 -12.31 -3.37 -2.00
CA LYS A 86 -12.68 -4.34 -3.03
C LYS A 86 -11.48 -5.10 -3.58
N GLY A 87 -10.27 -4.76 -3.10
CA GLY A 87 -9.01 -5.32 -3.60
C GLY A 87 -8.56 -4.71 -4.92
N ALA A 88 -9.15 -3.59 -5.36
CA ALA A 88 -8.71 -2.88 -6.55
C ALA A 88 -7.52 -1.96 -6.23
N PRO A 89 -6.52 -1.84 -7.13
CA PRO A 89 -5.41 -0.94 -6.95
C PRO A 89 -5.86 0.52 -6.84
N VAL A 90 -5.38 1.20 -5.80
CA VAL A 90 -5.61 2.65 -5.64
C VAL A 90 -4.74 3.40 -6.65
N ALA A 91 -5.33 4.41 -7.30
CA ALA A 91 -4.62 5.23 -8.27
C ALA A 91 -3.47 6.00 -7.61
N LYS A 92 -2.29 5.99 -8.24
CA LYS A 92 -1.20 6.88 -7.86
C LYS A 92 -1.54 8.31 -8.25
N HIS A 93 -1.02 9.26 -7.49
CA HIS A 93 -1.05 10.65 -7.91
C HIS A 93 -0.39 10.78 -9.29
N GLY A 94 -1.10 11.40 -10.22
CA GLY A 94 -0.51 11.78 -11.50
C GLY A 94 0.55 12.88 -11.33
N THR A 95 1.27 13.18 -12.40
CA THR A 95 2.16 14.36 -12.41
C THR A 95 1.32 15.59 -12.13
N ARG A 96 1.61 16.27 -11.02
CA ARG A 96 0.99 17.58 -10.72
C ARG A 96 1.57 18.60 -11.67
N TYR A 97 0.72 19.49 -12.21
CA TYR A 97 1.14 20.59 -13.08
C TYR A 97 0.87 21.93 -12.40
N LEU A 98 1.81 22.85 -12.55
CA LEU A 98 1.59 24.27 -12.30
C LEU A 98 0.80 24.83 -13.47
N HIS A 99 -0.28 25.54 -13.18
CA HIS A 99 -1.08 26.26 -14.18
C HIS A 99 -0.78 27.75 -14.06
N PHE A 100 -0.30 28.34 -15.14
CA PHE A 100 0.01 29.76 -15.21
C PHE A 100 -1.16 30.56 -15.83
N PRO A 101 -1.30 31.86 -15.53
CA PRO A 101 -2.38 32.70 -16.07
C PRO A 101 -2.40 32.81 -17.60
N ASP A 102 -1.27 32.57 -18.27
CA ASP A 102 -1.10 32.55 -19.72
C ASP A 102 -1.52 31.23 -20.39
N GLY A 103 -2.03 30.31 -19.60
CA GLY A 103 -2.47 28.97 -20.05
C GLY A 103 -1.34 27.96 -20.19
N GLN A 104 -0.10 28.32 -19.86
CA GLN A 104 1.01 27.35 -19.83
C GLN A 104 0.86 26.39 -18.64
N THR A 105 1.34 25.17 -18.84
CA THR A 105 1.38 24.15 -17.77
C THR A 105 2.78 23.55 -17.72
N GLU A 106 3.38 23.57 -16.54
CA GLU A 106 4.65 22.88 -16.28
C GLU A 106 4.46 21.79 -15.22
N PRO A 107 5.18 20.66 -15.34
CA PRO A 107 5.18 19.69 -14.27
C PRO A 107 5.59 20.32 -12.95
N TYR A 108 4.81 20.08 -11.89
CA TYR A 108 5.20 20.54 -10.55
C TYR A 108 6.59 19.99 -10.22
N PRO A 109 7.56 20.81 -9.83
CA PRO A 109 8.91 20.34 -9.57
C PRO A 109 8.87 19.28 -8.46
N THR A 110 9.17 18.04 -8.85
CA THR A 110 9.33 16.97 -7.88
C THR A 110 10.57 17.28 -7.05
N PRO A 111 10.48 17.34 -5.71
CA PRO A 111 11.67 17.54 -4.90
C PRO A 111 12.77 16.56 -5.28
N PRO A 112 14.02 17.00 -5.44
CA PRO A 112 15.11 16.09 -5.73
C PRO A 112 15.19 15.03 -4.62
N GLY A 113 15.16 13.76 -5.01
CA GLY A 113 15.36 12.67 -4.07
C GLY A 113 16.82 12.64 -3.62
N LYS A 114 17.04 12.43 -2.34
CA LYS A 114 18.37 12.06 -1.82
C LYS A 114 18.36 10.56 -1.57
N SER A 115 19.19 9.83 -2.30
CA SER A 115 19.36 8.40 -2.10
C SER A 115 20.84 8.10 -1.85
N MET A 116 21.07 7.08 -1.05
CA MET A 116 22.41 6.54 -0.77
C MET A 116 22.30 5.04 -0.59
N SER A 117 23.30 4.32 -1.06
CA SER A 117 23.47 2.92 -0.67
C SER A 117 23.98 2.85 0.76
N GLY A 118 23.39 1.96 1.54
CA GLY A 118 23.77 1.76 2.93
C GLY A 118 23.67 0.31 3.35
N GLY A 119 24.55 -0.11 4.25
CA GLY A 119 24.60 -1.47 4.76
C GLY A 119 23.78 -1.66 6.04
N ILE A 120 23.13 -2.81 6.16
CA ILE A 120 22.58 -3.30 7.42
C ILE A 120 23.38 -4.53 7.84
N SER A 121 24.09 -4.43 8.98
CA SER A 121 24.87 -5.54 9.55
C SER A 121 23.93 -6.68 10.02
N PRO A 122 24.45 -7.92 10.14
CA PRO A 122 23.71 -9.06 10.68
C PRO A 122 22.98 -8.75 11.98
N GLY A 123 21.69 -9.11 12.07
CA GLY A 123 20.86 -8.90 13.25
C GLY A 123 20.48 -7.44 13.53
N LYS A 124 20.85 -6.50 12.67
CA LYS A 124 20.51 -5.07 12.82
C LYS A 124 19.31 -4.68 11.95
N SER A 125 18.68 -3.56 12.32
CA SER A 125 17.56 -3.01 11.61
C SER A 125 17.80 -1.56 11.20
N SER A 126 17.22 -1.17 10.06
CA SER A 126 17.05 0.22 9.64
C SER A 126 15.57 0.58 9.75
N GLN A 127 15.29 1.81 10.21
CA GLN A 127 13.93 2.31 10.34
C GLN A 127 13.78 3.60 9.55
N GLY A 128 12.59 3.76 8.96
CA GLY A 128 12.20 4.96 8.22
C GLY A 128 10.69 5.18 8.28
N GLY A 129 10.26 6.28 7.72
CA GLY A 129 8.85 6.61 7.58
C GLY A 129 8.53 6.97 6.13
N SER A 130 7.27 6.82 5.75
CA SER A 130 6.79 7.22 4.42
C SER A 130 5.37 7.73 4.51
N LYS A 131 5.11 8.89 3.90
CA LYS A 131 3.77 9.43 3.70
C LYS A 131 3.16 8.84 2.43
N VAL A 132 2.31 7.84 2.60
CA VAL A 132 1.71 7.10 1.48
C VAL A 132 0.66 7.97 0.76
N SER A 133 0.03 8.90 1.46
CA SER A 133 -0.87 9.90 0.87
C SER A 133 -0.19 10.87 -0.10
N ASP A 134 1.15 10.97 -0.13
CA ASP A 134 1.86 11.72 -1.15
C ASP A 134 2.01 10.93 -2.48
N LEU A 135 1.73 9.62 -2.46
CA LEU A 135 1.86 8.72 -3.61
C LEU A 135 0.52 8.30 -4.21
N TYR A 136 -0.51 8.16 -3.39
CA TYR A 136 -1.78 7.55 -3.76
C TYR A 136 -2.97 8.41 -3.39
N ASN A 137 -4.05 8.32 -4.20
CA ASN A 137 -5.31 9.02 -3.98
C ASN A 137 -6.19 8.24 -3.00
N PHE A 138 -6.42 8.77 -1.82
CA PHE A 138 -7.38 8.25 -0.85
C PHE A 138 -8.65 9.12 -0.87
N ASP A 139 -9.37 9.09 -2.00
CA ASP A 139 -10.45 10.05 -2.32
C ASP A 139 -11.77 9.71 -1.65
N HIS A 140 -11.90 8.52 -1.10
CA HIS A 140 -13.17 8.06 -0.54
C HIS A 140 -12.97 7.49 0.86
N PRO A 141 -13.97 7.62 1.74
CA PRO A 141 -14.02 6.86 2.98
C PRO A 141 -14.06 5.37 2.69
N GLY A 142 -13.41 4.57 3.52
CA GLY A 142 -13.35 3.12 3.35
C GLY A 142 -12.09 2.51 3.97
N LYS A 143 -11.91 1.21 3.78
CA LYS A 143 -10.73 0.49 4.22
C LYS A 143 -9.74 0.35 3.06
N TYR A 144 -8.49 0.62 3.37
CA TYR A 144 -7.38 0.47 2.44
C TYR A 144 -6.35 -0.47 3.03
N THR A 145 -5.81 -1.36 2.21
CA THR A 145 -4.71 -2.22 2.60
C THR A 145 -3.42 -1.72 1.98
N ILE A 146 -2.34 -1.74 2.75
CA ILE A 146 -1.01 -1.30 2.32
C ILE A 146 -0.03 -2.42 2.60
N GLN A 147 0.78 -2.73 1.60
CA GLN A 147 1.95 -3.60 1.68
C GLN A 147 3.11 -2.90 0.98
N VAL A 148 4.33 -3.11 1.44
CA VAL A 148 5.54 -2.63 0.75
C VAL A 148 6.44 -3.79 0.40
N SER A 149 7.28 -3.61 -0.62
CA SER A 149 8.39 -4.53 -0.89
C SER A 149 9.69 -3.77 -1.02
N GLN A 150 10.78 -4.46 -0.74
CA GLN A 150 12.14 -3.96 -0.86
C GLN A 150 13.02 -5.01 -1.52
N LYS A 151 14.01 -4.54 -2.29
CA LYS A 151 15.07 -5.39 -2.86
C LYS A 151 16.39 -5.05 -2.21
N GLU A 152 17.17 -6.06 -1.93
CA GLU A 152 18.61 -5.91 -1.64
C GLU A 152 19.33 -5.65 -2.96
N GLU A 153 20.38 -4.81 -2.97
CA GLU A 153 21.03 -4.33 -4.21
C GLU A 153 21.62 -5.45 -5.08
N SER A 154 22.07 -6.54 -4.48
CA SER A 154 22.61 -7.71 -5.20
C SER A 154 21.55 -8.74 -5.60
N SER A 155 20.28 -8.56 -5.19
CA SER A 155 19.22 -9.52 -5.43
C SER A 155 18.06 -8.93 -6.24
N PRO A 156 17.64 -9.56 -7.34
CA PRO A 156 16.45 -9.12 -8.08
C PRO A 156 15.14 -9.44 -7.36
N THR A 157 15.17 -10.34 -6.35
CA THR A 157 13.96 -10.86 -5.70
C THR A 157 13.50 -9.92 -4.58
N PRO A 158 12.27 -9.37 -4.65
CA PRO A 158 11.73 -8.53 -3.60
C PRO A 158 11.34 -9.36 -2.36
N VAL A 159 11.45 -8.74 -1.20
CA VAL A 159 10.87 -9.22 0.05
C VAL A 159 9.71 -8.30 0.41
N TYR A 160 8.55 -8.89 0.69
CA TYR A 160 7.31 -8.20 1.01
C TYR A 160 7.12 -8.06 2.52
N SER A 161 6.56 -6.94 2.94
CA SER A 161 6.17 -6.71 4.34
C SER A 161 4.90 -7.48 4.71
N ASN A 162 4.54 -7.40 5.98
CA ASN A 162 3.16 -7.63 6.40
C ASN A 162 2.23 -6.63 5.69
N THR A 163 0.94 -6.98 5.59
CA THR A 163 -0.12 -6.07 5.15
C THR A 163 -0.72 -5.37 6.37
N ILE A 164 -0.96 -4.07 6.24
CA ILE A 164 -1.70 -3.28 7.23
C ILE A 164 -3.00 -2.75 6.62
N THR A 165 -3.98 -2.44 7.47
CA THR A 165 -5.23 -1.81 7.07
C THR A 165 -5.32 -0.42 7.67
N ILE A 166 -5.69 0.58 6.84
CA ILE A 166 -6.03 1.94 7.24
C ILE A 166 -7.51 2.15 6.98
N THR A 167 -8.20 2.77 7.92
CA THR A 167 -9.59 3.21 7.74
C THR A 167 -9.62 4.71 7.51
N VAL A 168 -10.18 5.12 6.38
CA VAL A 168 -10.43 6.54 6.06
C VAL A 168 -11.89 6.83 6.39
N VAL A 169 -12.14 7.78 7.29
CA VAL A 169 -13.48 8.17 7.72
C VAL A 169 -13.87 9.54 7.18
N THR A 170 -15.16 9.79 7.02
CA THR A 170 -15.66 11.13 6.68
C THR A 170 -15.37 12.11 7.82
N PRO A 171 -15.02 13.38 7.52
CA PRO A 171 -14.94 14.42 8.53
C PRO A 171 -16.28 14.52 9.28
N ASN A 172 -16.22 14.53 10.62
CA ASN A 172 -17.42 14.82 11.40
C ASN A 172 -17.81 16.28 11.13
N PRO A 173 -19.06 16.57 10.70
CA PRO A 173 -19.47 17.97 10.50
C PRO A 173 -19.27 18.73 11.82
N ALA A 174 -18.62 19.88 11.75
CA ALA A 174 -18.46 20.74 12.92
C ALA A 174 -19.83 20.97 13.55
N PRO A 175 -19.97 20.87 14.89
CA PRO A 175 -21.23 21.23 15.54
C PRO A 175 -21.59 22.64 15.11
N ASN A 176 -22.78 22.80 14.49
CA ASN A 176 -23.28 24.08 14.05
C ASN A 176 -23.11 25.06 15.20
N ALA A 177 -22.27 26.08 15.04
CA ALA A 177 -22.26 27.25 15.92
C ALA A 177 -23.66 27.84 15.81
N ALA A 178 -24.50 27.54 16.80
CA ALA A 178 -25.83 28.14 16.94
C ALA A 178 -25.63 29.65 16.94
N LYS A 179 -26.22 30.31 15.93
CA LYS A 179 -26.30 31.76 15.85
C LYS A 179 -27.30 32.24 16.88
#